data_172b3821d157bbbfb417cbfb0c4009ad
#
_entry.id   172b3821d157bbbfb417cbfb0c4009ad
#
_cell.length_a   1.000
_cell.length_b   1.000
_cell.length_c   1.000
_cell.angle_alpha   90.00
_cell.angle_beta   90.00
_cell.angle_gamma   90.00
#
_symmetry.space_group_name_H-M   'P 1'
#
loop_
_entity.id
_entity.type
_entity.pdbx_description
1 polymer ?
#
loop_
_entity_poly.entity_id
_entity_poly.type
_entity_poly.pdbx_seq_one_letter_code
_entity_poly.pdbx_strand_id
1 'polypeptide(L)'
;MPWLEPTTLRGAHARLEPLSHDHRDGLVEAVKDGGLSNLWYTAIPQPENMAKEIDRRLGLQKAGSMLPFTVFDVEGRISGMTTYMNVDTPNRRVEIGSTWYAKRVQRSAVNTQCKLLLLQHAFEKLDCIAVEFRTHFFNHQSRRGIERLGAKQDGILRSHQRTPRSTESSKSRSARSPA
;
A
#
# COMPACT_ATOMS: atom_id res chain seq x y z
N MET A 1 16.47 16.80 11.30
CA MET A 1 15.51 16.57 10.22
C MET A 1 14.92 15.18 10.41
N PRO A 2 13.63 14.95 10.11
CA PRO A 2 13.09 13.60 10.17
C PRO A 2 13.83 12.71 9.15
N TRP A 3 14.07 11.45 9.51
CA TRP A 3 14.75 10.49 8.64
C TRP A 3 13.98 10.21 7.34
N LEU A 4 12.67 10.24 7.42
CA LEU A 4 11.76 9.98 6.29
C LEU A 4 10.99 11.25 5.95
N GLU A 5 11.37 11.92 4.87
CA GLU A 5 10.75 13.18 4.43
C GLU A 5 9.91 12.99 3.15
N PRO A 6 8.81 13.75 3.01
CA PRO A 6 8.04 13.78 1.78
C PRO A 6 8.93 14.12 0.57
N THR A 7 8.95 13.24 -0.42
CA THR A 7 9.76 13.39 -1.64
C THR A 7 9.01 12.89 -2.85
N THR A 8 9.32 13.43 -4.03
CA THR A 8 8.81 12.93 -5.31
C THR A 8 9.84 12.03 -5.96
N LEU A 9 9.43 10.80 -6.32
CA LEU A 9 10.26 9.84 -7.03
C LEU A 9 9.77 9.71 -8.47
N ARG A 10 10.67 9.82 -9.43
CA ARG A 10 10.34 9.84 -10.86
C ARG A 10 11.05 8.73 -11.61
N GLY A 11 10.31 7.99 -12.44
CA GLY A 11 10.81 6.96 -13.33
C GLY A 11 10.16 7.04 -14.72
N ALA A 12 10.60 6.19 -15.63
CA ALA A 12 10.10 6.19 -16.99
C ALA A 12 8.62 5.76 -17.12
N HIS A 13 8.14 4.93 -16.19
CA HIS A 13 6.80 4.33 -16.28
C HIS A 13 5.85 4.77 -15.16
N ALA A 14 6.36 5.46 -14.15
CA ALA A 14 5.56 5.95 -13.05
C ALA A 14 6.25 7.09 -12.30
N ARG A 15 5.44 7.91 -11.64
CA ARG A 15 5.86 8.93 -10.70
C ARG A 15 5.16 8.69 -9.37
N LEU A 16 5.89 8.82 -8.28
CA LEU A 16 5.38 8.77 -6.92
C LEU A 16 5.45 10.17 -6.33
N GLU A 17 4.32 10.71 -5.91
CA GLU A 17 4.26 12.00 -5.23
C GLU A 17 3.76 11.79 -3.79
N PRO A 18 4.21 12.63 -2.84
CA PRO A 18 3.65 12.62 -1.50
C PRO A 18 2.12 12.72 -1.56
N LEU A 19 1.43 11.92 -0.75
CA LEU A 19 -0.03 11.93 -0.70
C LEU A 19 -0.53 13.32 -0.28
N SER A 20 -1.54 13.83 -1.01
CA SER A 20 -2.25 15.07 -0.72
C SER A 20 -3.76 14.85 -0.75
N HIS A 21 -4.51 15.71 -0.06
CA HIS A 21 -5.98 15.76 -0.16
C HIS A 21 -6.46 16.07 -1.58
N ASP A 22 -5.68 16.83 -2.35
CA ASP A 22 -5.99 17.18 -3.75
C ASP A 22 -6.01 15.94 -4.68
N HIS A 23 -5.39 14.85 -4.26
CA HIS A 23 -5.38 13.60 -5.01
C HIS A 23 -6.67 12.77 -4.85
N ARG A 24 -7.59 13.19 -3.96
CA ARG A 24 -8.78 12.43 -3.57
C ARG A 24 -9.60 11.94 -4.76
N ASP A 25 -9.98 12.85 -5.64
CA ASP A 25 -10.91 12.53 -6.73
C ASP A 25 -10.27 11.57 -7.74
N GLY A 26 -8.99 11.76 -8.07
CA GLY A 26 -8.23 10.82 -8.90
C GLY A 26 -8.05 9.45 -8.24
N LEU A 27 -7.88 9.39 -6.91
CA LEU A 27 -7.81 8.13 -6.16
C LEU A 27 -9.17 7.42 -6.12
N VAL A 28 -10.27 8.17 -6.02
CA VAL A 28 -11.64 7.62 -6.11
C VAL A 28 -11.86 6.97 -7.47
N GLU A 29 -11.48 7.64 -8.56
CA GLU A 29 -11.59 7.06 -9.91
C GLU A 29 -10.69 5.82 -10.07
N ALA A 30 -9.47 5.88 -9.57
CA ALA A 30 -8.53 4.77 -9.65
C ALA A 30 -9.02 3.51 -8.89
N VAL A 31 -9.64 3.67 -7.71
CA VAL A 31 -10.11 2.53 -6.92
C VAL A 31 -11.38 1.88 -7.46
N LYS A 32 -12.23 2.65 -8.17
CA LYS A 32 -13.40 2.11 -8.89
C LYS A 32 -13.00 1.19 -10.03
N ASP A 33 -11.84 1.44 -10.65
CA ASP A 33 -11.35 0.66 -11.78
C ASP A 33 -10.97 -0.76 -11.34
N GLY A 34 -11.85 -1.71 -11.65
CA GLY A 34 -11.65 -3.15 -11.43
C GLY A 34 -12.17 -3.71 -10.11
N GLY A 35 -12.95 -2.94 -9.33
CA GLY A 35 -13.61 -3.44 -8.12
C GLY A 35 -12.64 -3.94 -7.04
N LEU A 36 -11.49 -3.30 -6.93
CA LEU A 36 -10.38 -3.73 -6.07
C LEU A 36 -10.75 -3.80 -4.58
N SER A 37 -11.65 -2.92 -4.14
CA SER A 37 -12.13 -2.85 -2.77
C SER A 37 -12.98 -4.06 -2.34
N ASN A 38 -13.38 -4.92 -3.29
CA ASN A 38 -14.15 -6.14 -3.02
C ASN A 38 -13.28 -7.35 -2.64
N LEU A 39 -11.97 -7.25 -2.74
CA LEU A 39 -11.05 -8.33 -2.39
C LEU A 39 -10.96 -8.50 -0.86
N TRP A 40 -11.46 -9.62 -0.33
CA TRP A 40 -11.56 -9.88 1.11
C TRP A 40 -10.21 -9.96 1.85
N TYR A 41 -9.13 -10.26 1.13
CA TYR A 41 -7.77 -10.39 1.68
C TYR A 41 -6.94 -9.10 1.56
N THR A 42 -7.57 -7.98 1.18
CA THR A 42 -6.91 -6.67 1.07
C THR A 42 -7.67 -5.61 1.85
N ALA A 43 -6.97 -4.58 2.28
CA ALA A 43 -7.54 -3.41 2.97
C ALA A 43 -7.61 -2.19 2.01
N ILE A 44 -8.08 -2.40 0.78
CA ILE A 44 -8.27 -1.33 -0.18
C ILE A 44 -9.55 -0.56 0.19
N PRO A 45 -9.52 0.78 0.30
CA PRO A 45 -10.67 1.56 0.73
C PRO A 45 -11.79 1.50 -0.31
N GLN A 46 -13.04 1.56 0.15
CA GLN A 46 -14.17 1.84 -0.72
C GLN A 46 -14.10 3.28 -1.23
N PRO A 47 -14.62 3.60 -2.43
CA PRO A 47 -14.59 4.95 -3.00
C PRO A 47 -15.08 6.03 -2.04
N GLU A 48 -16.18 5.79 -1.34
CA GLU A 48 -16.78 6.70 -0.36
C GLU A 48 -15.93 6.93 0.89
N ASN A 49 -15.01 6.02 1.18
CA ASN A 49 -14.11 6.10 2.34
C ASN A 49 -12.73 6.69 1.99
N MET A 50 -12.50 7.10 0.74
CA MET A 50 -11.18 7.57 0.29
C MET A 50 -10.69 8.79 1.08
N ALA A 51 -11.56 9.75 1.39
CA ALA A 51 -11.19 10.90 2.21
C ALA A 51 -10.66 10.48 3.59
N LYS A 52 -11.39 9.58 4.28
CA LYS A 52 -10.98 9.05 5.59
C LYS A 52 -9.66 8.29 5.53
N GLU A 53 -9.42 7.56 4.44
CA GLU A 53 -8.17 6.85 4.24
C GLU A 53 -6.99 7.80 4.02
N ILE A 54 -7.18 8.89 3.27
CA ILE A 54 -6.18 9.95 3.09
C ILE A 54 -5.86 10.58 4.46
N ASP A 55 -6.88 11.00 5.21
CA ASP A 55 -6.72 11.58 6.56
C ASP A 55 -5.94 10.63 7.49
N ARG A 56 -6.30 9.34 7.49
CA ARG A 56 -5.62 8.32 8.29
C ARG A 56 -4.13 8.21 7.93
N ARG A 57 -3.81 8.15 6.64
CA ARG A 57 -2.41 8.03 6.19
C ARG A 57 -1.60 9.29 6.49
N LEU A 58 -2.16 10.46 6.26
CA LEU A 58 -1.50 11.73 6.59
C LEU A 58 -1.31 11.91 8.10
N GLY A 59 -2.26 11.43 8.91
CA GLY A 59 -2.10 11.36 10.37
C GLY A 59 -0.93 10.46 10.79
N LEU A 60 -0.78 9.29 10.18
CA LEU A 60 0.35 8.39 10.42
C LEU A 60 1.67 8.96 9.90
N GLN A 61 1.65 9.71 8.81
CA GLN A 61 2.82 10.45 8.33
C GLN A 61 3.27 11.50 9.35
N LYS A 62 2.32 12.29 9.86
CA LYS A 62 2.62 13.27 10.92
C LYS A 62 3.18 12.62 12.19
N ALA A 63 2.75 11.42 12.50
CA ALA A 63 3.28 10.61 13.60
C ALA A 63 4.64 9.95 13.32
N GLY A 64 5.20 10.09 12.10
CA GLY A 64 6.48 9.53 11.71
C GLY A 64 6.48 8.02 11.41
N SER A 65 5.31 7.37 11.41
CA SER A 65 5.20 5.91 11.22
C SER A 65 4.94 5.48 9.78
N MET A 66 4.69 6.44 8.87
CA MET A 66 4.32 6.19 7.49
C MET A 66 4.78 7.34 6.57
N LEU A 67 5.11 7.01 5.32
CA LEU A 67 5.22 7.99 4.23
C LEU A 67 4.42 7.46 3.04
N PRO A 68 3.19 7.95 2.86
CA PRO A 68 2.32 7.52 1.77
C PRO A 68 2.60 8.30 0.48
N PHE A 69 2.47 7.59 -0.64
CA PHE A 69 2.61 8.13 -1.99
C PHE A 69 1.36 7.88 -2.82
N THR A 70 1.02 8.87 -3.64
CA THR A 70 0.11 8.72 -4.76
C THR A 70 0.91 8.32 -5.99
N VAL A 71 0.42 7.32 -6.70
CA VAL A 71 1.05 6.80 -7.94
C VAL A 71 0.41 7.45 -9.15
N PHE A 72 1.26 8.02 -10.00
CA PHE A 72 0.87 8.55 -11.31
C PHE A 72 1.44 7.66 -12.42
N ASP A 73 0.65 7.39 -13.45
CA ASP A 73 1.11 6.72 -14.67
C ASP A 73 1.83 7.70 -15.63
N VAL A 74 2.24 7.19 -16.79
CA VAL A 74 2.96 7.98 -17.80
C VAL A 74 2.12 9.09 -18.43
N GLU A 75 0.80 8.97 -18.35
CA GLU A 75 -0.14 9.98 -18.84
C GLU A 75 -0.46 11.03 -17.77
N GLY A 76 0.17 10.93 -16.60
CA GLY A 76 -0.07 11.83 -15.47
C GLY A 76 -1.37 11.54 -14.71
N ARG A 77 -2.04 10.42 -14.98
CA ARG A 77 -3.28 10.04 -14.27
C ARG A 77 -2.94 9.33 -12.97
N ILE A 78 -3.71 9.62 -11.93
CA ILE A 78 -3.61 8.93 -10.66
C ILE A 78 -4.02 7.47 -10.84
N SER A 79 -3.14 6.56 -10.46
CA SER A 79 -3.25 5.12 -10.74
C SER A 79 -3.24 4.24 -9.49
N GLY A 80 -3.13 4.83 -8.30
CA GLY A 80 -3.13 4.08 -7.05
C GLY A 80 -2.33 4.72 -5.94
N MET A 81 -2.00 3.92 -4.94
CA MET A 81 -1.21 4.32 -3.77
C MET A 81 -0.17 3.26 -3.42
N THR A 82 0.93 3.71 -2.85
CA THR A 82 1.93 2.86 -2.20
C THR A 82 2.53 3.60 -1.00
N THR A 83 3.25 2.91 -0.12
CA THR A 83 3.59 3.52 1.16
C THR A 83 4.86 2.92 1.74
N TYR A 84 5.72 3.74 2.34
CA TYR A 84 6.59 3.26 3.42
C TYR A 84 5.79 3.24 4.71
N MET A 85 5.81 2.14 5.42
CA MET A 85 5.12 1.95 6.69
C MET A 85 5.99 1.15 7.66
N ASN A 86 5.53 1.01 8.90
CA ASN A 86 6.29 0.34 9.95
C ASN A 86 7.75 0.85 10.01
N VAL A 87 7.89 2.18 10.02
CA VAL A 87 9.18 2.88 9.98
C VAL A 87 9.95 2.60 11.26
N ASP A 88 11.08 1.94 11.14
CA ASP A 88 12.00 1.59 12.24
C ASP A 88 13.32 2.35 12.03
N THR A 89 13.31 3.61 12.41
CA THR A 89 14.46 4.52 12.27
C THR A 89 15.71 4.03 12.99
N PRO A 90 15.64 3.54 14.24
CA PRO A 90 16.82 3.03 14.92
C PRO A 90 17.51 1.88 14.21
N ASN A 91 16.73 0.99 13.58
CA ASN A 91 17.25 -0.15 12.85
C ASN A 91 17.35 0.10 11.34
N ARG A 92 17.08 1.32 10.88
CA ARG A 92 17.10 1.70 9.44
C ARG A 92 16.33 0.72 8.56
N ARG A 93 15.09 0.45 8.93
CA ARG A 93 14.19 -0.45 8.19
C ARG A 93 12.87 0.21 7.90
N VAL A 94 12.28 -0.16 6.75
CA VAL A 94 10.94 0.22 6.35
C VAL A 94 10.22 -0.97 5.74
N GLU A 95 8.90 -0.97 5.81
CA GLU A 95 8.06 -1.86 5.03
C GLU A 95 7.49 -1.11 3.82
N ILE A 96 7.53 -1.69 2.63
CA ILE A 96 6.79 -1.21 1.47
C ILE A 96 5.47 -1.98 1.41
N GLY A 97 4.39 -1.30 1.77
CA GLY A 97 3.09 -1.92 1.90
C GLY A 97 1.92 -1.00 1.55
N SER A 98 0.72 -1.44 1.92
CA SER A 98 -0.54 -0.74 1.64
C SER A 98 -0.67 -0.27 0.19
N THR A 99 -0.21 -1.12 -0.74
CA THR A 99 -0.12 -0.83 -2.17
C THR A 99 -1.33 -1.37 -2.92
N TRP A 100 -1.90 -0.54 -3.77
CA TRP A 100 -2.91 -0.95 -4.74
C TRP A 100 -2.81 -0.09 -6.01
N TYR A 101 -3.22 -0.65 -7.14
CA TYR A 101 -3.19 -0.02 -8.45
C TYR A 101 -4.50 -0.23 -9.18
N ALA A 102 -5.00 0.80 -9.88
CA ALA A 102 -6.11 0.71 -10.81
C ALA A 102 -5.90 -0.45 -11.81
N LYS A 103 -6.98 -1.09 -12.20
CA LYS A 103 -6.91 -2.28 -13.09
C LYS A 103 -6.19 -1.98 -14.40
N ARG A 104 -6.40 -0.79 -14.98
CA ARG A 104 -5.80 -0.37 -16.27
C ARG A 104 -4.26 -0.41 -16.27
N VAL A 105 -3.62 -0.20 -15.10
CA VAL A 105 -2.15 -0.23 -14.99
C VAL A 105 -1.62 -1.54 -14.39
N GLN A 106 -2.48 -2.49 -14.05
CA GLN A 106 -2.04 -3.82 -13.62
C GLN A 106 -1.41 -4.59 -14.78
N ARG A 107 -0.42 -5.43 -14.47
CA ARG A 107 0.36 -6.19 -15.46
C ARG A 107 1.12 -5.30 -16.46
N SER A 108 1.36 -4.03 -16.10
CA SER A 108 2.24 -3.11 -16.81
C SER A 108 3.54 -2.90 -16.05
N ALA A 109 4.42 -2.03 -16.56
CA ALA A 109 5.68 -1.67 -15.92
C ALA A 109 5.49 -0.84 -14.62
N VAL A 110 4.30 -0.26 -14.38
CA VAL A 110 4.05 0.69 -13.27
C VAL A 110 4.42 0.11 -11.91
N ASN A 111 3.93 -1.09 -11.57
CA ASN A 111 4.25 -1.68 -10.26
C ASN A 111 5.75 -1.93 -10.08
N THR A 112 6.42 -2.46 -11.10
CA THR A 112 7.86 -2.72 -11.06
C THR A 112 8.64 -1.42 -10.91
N GLN A 113 8.28 -0.39 -11.67
CA GLN A 113 8.89 0.93 -11.58
C GLN A 113 8.71 1.55 -10.20
N CYS A 114 7.49 1.51 -9.63
CA CYS A 114 7.23 2.03 -8.30
C CYS A 114 8.08 1.33 -7.24
N LYS A 115 8.17 -0.01 -7.31
CA LYS A 115 9.00 -0.78 -6.38
C LYS A 115 10.49 -0.46 -6.52
N LEU A 116 10.98 -0.34 -7.76
CA LEU A 116 12.36 0.05 -8.02
C LEU A 116 12.68 1.43 -7.41
N LEU A 117 11.83 2.42 -7.66
CA LEU A 117 12.01 3.78 -7.13
C LEU A 117 12.03 3.79 -5.59
N LEU A 118 11.12 3.05 -4.95
CA LEU A 118 11.09 2.94 -3.51
C LEU A 118 12.32 2.21 -2.96
N LEU A 119 12.74 1.10 -3.58
CA LEU A 119 13.92 0.36 -3.15
C LEU A 119 15.20 1.19 -3.30
N GLN A 120 15.37 1.88 -4.43
CA GLN A 120 16.50 2.78 -4.64
C GLN A 120 16.52 3.90 -3.59
N HIS A 121 15.39 4.54 -3.34
CA HIS A 121 15.30 5.59 -2.33
C HIS A 121 15.60 5.03 -0.93
N ALA A 122 15.07 3.85 -0.58
CA ALA A 122 15.32 3.24 0.72
C ALA A 122 16.81 2.90 0.94
N PHE A 123 17.46 2.25 -0.03
CA PHE A 123 18.84 1.81 0.13
C PHE A 123 19.86 2.91 -0.14
N GLU A 124 19.63 3.77 -1.15
CA GLU A 124 20.63 4.75 -1.60
C GLU A 124 20.50 6.12 -0.91
N LYS A 125 19.32 6.48 -0.41
CA LYS A 125 19.06 7.79 0.21
C LYS A 125 18.79 7.69 1.71
N LEU A 126 18.01 6.69 2.13
CA LEU A 126 17.69 6.49 3.55
C LEU A 126 18.71 5.57 4.25
N ASP A 127 19.63 4.96 3.49
CA ASP A 127 20.63 4.02 3.99
C ASP A 127 19.99 2.89 4.82
N CYS A 128 18.87 2.35 4.32
CA CYS A 128 18.19 1.23 4.95
C CYS A 128 19.05 -0.03 4.87
N ILE A 129 19.12 -0.80 5.96
CA ILE A 129 19.75 -2.12 5.96
C ILE A 129 18.80 -3.21 5.46
N ALA A 130 17.49 -2.97 5.53
CA ALA A 130 16.47 -3.90 5.06
C ALA A 130 15.18 -3.18 4.63
N VAL A 131 14.51 -3.74 3.64
CA VAL A 131 13.16 -3.37 3.22
C VAL A 131 12.27 -4.60 3.29
N GLU A 132 11.17 -4.49 4.02
CA GLU A 132 10.24 -5.58 4.24
C GLU A 132 9.03 -5.46 3.30
N PHE A 133 8.44 -6.62 2.97
CA PHE A 133 7.15 -6.74 2.31
C PHE A 133 6.28 -7.71 3.09
N ARG A 134 5.04 -7.34 3.36
CA ARG A 134 4.05 -8.25 3.95
C ARG A 134 2.82 -8.33 3.05
N THR A 135 2.30 -9.52 2.89
CA THR A 135 1.08 -9.74 2.10
C THR A 135 0.29 -10.92 2.65
N HIS A 136 -1.01 -10.93 2.40
CA HIS A 136 -1.85 -12.04 2.82
C HIS A 136 -1.44 -13.34 2.10
N PHE A 137 -1.46 -14.47 2.81
CA PHE A 137 -1.02 -15.76 2.27
C PHE A 137 -1.71 -16.12 0.95
N PHE A 138 -3.01 -15.87 0.83
CA PHE A 138 -3.78 -16.12 -0.40
C PHE A 138 -3.62 -15.05 -1.49
N ASN A 139 -2.88 -13.98 -1.24
CA ASN A 139 -2.60 -12.98 -2.26
C ASN A 139 -1.42 -13.44 -3.15
N HIS A 140 -1.67 -14.48 -3.95
CA HIS A 140 -0.66 -15.07 -4.85
C HIS A 140 -0.09 -14.08 -5.86
N GLN A 141 -0.91 -13.11 -6.30
CA GLN A 141 -0.45 -12.06 -7.22
C GLN A 141 0.62 -11.18 -6.55
N SER A 142 0.37 -10.73 -5.34
CA SER A 142 1.34 -9.93 -4.59
C SER A 142 2.60 -10.74 -4.27
N ARG A 143 2.46 -11.98 -3.82
CA ARG A 143 3.60 -12.86 -3.52
C ARG A 143 4.54 -13.00 -4.72
N ARG A 144 4.00 -13.40 -5.88
CA ARG A 144 4.79 -13.49 -7.13
C ARG A 144 5.42 -12.17 -7.53
N GLY A 145 4.72 -11.05 -7.31
CA GLY A 145 5.26 -9.71 -7.58
C GLY A 145 6.45 -9.36 -6.70
N ILE A 146 6.42 -9.75 -5.42
CA ILE A 146 7.49 -9.54 -4.43
C ILE A 146 8.68 -10.46 -4.74
N GLU A 147 8.44 -11.75 -4.97
CA GLU A 147 9.47 -12.74 -5.30
C GLU A 147 10.22 -12.37 -6.58
N ARG A 148 9.52 -11.85 -7.59
CA ARG A 148 10.14 -11.38 -8.85
C ARG A 148 11.13 -10.22 -8.66
N LEU A 149 11.02 -9.46 -7.57
CA LEU A 149 11.99 -8.41 -7.22
C LEU A 149 13.26 -8.96 -6.54
N GLY A 150 13.34 -10.27 -6.36
CA GLY A 150 14.45 -10.93 -5.66
C GLY A 150 14.26 -11.04 -4.15
N ALA A 151 13.13 -10.60 -3.60
CA ALA A 151 12.84 -10.74 -2.19
C ALA A 151 12.66 -12.22 -1.81
N LYS A 152 13.22 -12.62 -0.67
CA LYS A 152 13.09 -13.96 -0.11
C LYS A 152 11.99 -13.98 0.95
N GLN A 153 11.24 -15.08 1.00
CA GLN A 153 10.23 -15.25 2.04
C GLN A 153 10.88 -15.73 3.33
N ASP A 154 10.86 -14.92 4.38
CA ASP A 154 11.41 -15.26 5.70
C ASP A 154 10.45 -16.17 6.49
N GLY A 155 9.15 -16.08 6.25
CA GLY A 155 8.21 -16.93 6.96
C GLY A 155 6.73 -16.61 6.70
N ILE A 156 5.87 -17.38 7.40
CA ILE A 156 4.42 -17.19 7.42
C ILE A 156 3.99 -16.86 8.85
N LEU A 157 3.51 -15.62 9.04
CA LEU A 157 2.99 -15.17 10.32
C LEU A 157 1.56 -15.68 10.51
N ARG A 158 1.33 -16.54 11.49
CA ARG A 158 0.01 -17.08 11.83
C ARG A 158 -0.72 -16.13 12.75
N SER A 159 -2.02 -15.89 12.49
CA SER A 159 -2.90 -15.06 13.32
C SER A 159 -2.34 -13.65 13.60
N HIS A 160 -1.60 -13.08 12.65
CA HIS A 160 -0.85 -11.84 12.83
C HIS A 160 -1.74 -10.60 12.81
N GLN A 161 -2.84 -10.62 12.03
CA GLN A 161 -3.75 -9.49 11.91
C GLN A 161 -5.22 -9.94 11.87
N ARG A 162 -6.10 -9.11 12.43
CA ARG A 162 -7.55 -9.24 12.22
C ARG A 162 -7.93 -8.51 10.93
N THR A 163 -8.73 -9.15 10.07
CA THR A 163 -9.31 -8.47 8.92
C THR A 163 -10.61 -7.77 9.35
N PRO A 164 -10.89 -6.54 8.89
CA PRO A 164 -12.12 -5.81 9.24
C PRO A 164 -13.41 -6.59 8.97
N ARG A 165 -13.42 -7.45 7.94
CA ARG A 165 -14.59 -8.28 7.56
C ARG A 165 -14.83 -9.49 8.45
N SER A 166 -13.86 -9.94 9.24
CA SER A 166 -14.07 -11.06 10.18
C SER A 166 -14.96 -10.70 11.37
N THR A 167 -15.15 -9.41 11.65
CA THR A 167 -16.01 -8.93 12.76
C THR A 167 -17.48 -8.84 12.39
N GLU A 168 -17.85 -8.72 11.11
CA GLU A 168 -19.26 -8.67 10.68
C GLU A 168 -19.89 -10.07 10.59
N SER A 169 -19.13 -11.09 10.19
CA SER A 169 -19.65 -12.46 10.10
C SER A 169 -19.89 -13.11 11.46
N SER A 170 -19.25 -12.64 12.54
CA SER A 170 -19.49 -13.14 13.89
C SER A 170 -20.75 -12.55 14.54
N LYS A 171 -21.16 -11.32 14.15
CA LYS A 171 -22.40 -10.71 14.66
C LYS A 171 -23.66 -11.33 14.05
N SER A 172 -23.59 -11.86 12.83
CA SER A 172 -24.75 -12.53 12.20
C SER A 172 -25.00 -13.96 12.71
N ARG A 173 -24.01 -14.59 13.35
CA ARG A 173 -24.16 -15.94 13.92
C ARG A 173 -24.74 -15.96 15.33
N SER A 174 -24.65 -14.85 16.09
CA SER A 174 -25.20 -14.77 17.43
C SER A 174 -26.70 -14.41 17.49
N ALA A 175 -27.32 -14.10 16.32
CA ALA A 175 -28.75 -13.71 16.23
C ALA A 175 -29.69 -14.86 15.86
N ARG A 176 -29.22 -16.11 15.82
CA ARG A 176 -30.09 -17.29 15.66
C ARG A 176 -30.05 -18.14 16.92
N SER A 177 -30.83 -17.76 17.93
CA SER A 177 -31.27 -18.69 18.98
C SER A 177 -32.37 -19.58 18.44
N PRO A 178 -32.36 -20.87 18.72
CA PRO A 178 -33.46 -21.75 18.37
C PRO A 178 -34.65 -21.52 19.31
N ALA A 179 -35.82 -21.50 18.72
CA ALA A 179 -37.08 -21.76 19.41
C ALA A 179 -37.28 -23.25 19.56
#